data_025bb89ae3e36de04d2b4e9cd6c1fe06
#
_entry.id   025bb89ae3e36de04d2b4e9cd6c1fe06
#
_cell.length_a   1.000
_cell.length_b   1.000
_cell.length_c   1.000
_cell.angle_alpha   90.00
_cell.angle_beta   90.00
_cell.angle_gamma   90.00
#
_symmetry.space_group_name_H-M   'P 1'
#
loop_
_entity.id
_entity.type
_entity.pdbx_description
1 polymer ?
#
loop_
_entity_poly.entity_id
_entity_poly.type
_entity_poly.pdbx_seq_one_letter_code
_entity_poly.pdbx_strand_id
1 'polypeptide(L)'
;MQALQSSALRGTLAAVLPVGLVLSAAVVWQSTSAAFTASTDNPGNSWQSGTVALSDSDGNTIGSALFDSDRDGVLAPLQSDFRCIRVDYTGSLPAAIRFYVTTPDDGFDTLDPYLVMSVEEGLSVQEDTEVAPDCSTGFTAKTTPTSVFPTALEDDPTLERLRTHSGYQSGGIPVGRPDGSPVGTPTQPGTHLTFKITYMLEDDNDAQGKRSDARFVWEARNA
;
A
#
# COMPACT_ATOMS: atom_id res chain seq x y z
N MET A 1 -44.53 30.15 -64.20
CA MET A 1 -43.81 28.94 -63.83
C MET A 1 -42.47 29.34 -63.27
N GLN A 2 -42.30 29.42 -61.98
CA GLN A 2 -40.99 29.42 -61.28
C GLN A 2 -41.18 29.93 -59.84
N ALA A 3 -41.59 29.07 -58.93
CA ALA A 3 -41.49 29.37 -57.50
C ALA A 3 -41.71 28.09 -56.66
N LEU A 4 -40.80 27.10 -56.77
CA LEU A 4 -40.85 25.91 -55.90
C LEU A 4 -39.44 25.24 -55.74
N GLN A 5 -38.36 26.01 -55.51
CA GLN A 5 -37.07 25.38 -55.24
C GLN A 5 -36.22 25.97 -54.11
N SER A 6 -36.75 26.89 -53.29
CA SER A 6 -35.92 27.54 -52.27
C SER A 6 -36.23 27.10 -50.81
N SER A 7 -37.16 26.24 -50.58
CA SER A 7 -37.50 25.81 -49.22
C SER A 7 -36.85 24.53 -48.71
N ALA A 8 -36.31 23.67 -49.61
CA ALA A 8 -35.68 22.42 -49.22
C ALA A 8 -34.25 22.58 -48.68
N LEU A 9 -33.53 23.61 -49.12
CA LEU A 9 -32.13 23.82 -48.70
C LEU A 9 -31.96 24.40 -47.31
N ARG A 10 -32.99 25.13 -46.82
CA ARG A 10 -32.93 25.75 -45.50
C ARG A 10 -33.28 24.78 -44.35
N GLY A 11 -34.02 23.73 -44.65
CA GLY A 11 -34.37 22.71 -43.64
C GLY A 11 -33.23 21.76 -43.30
N THR A 12 -32.36 21.44 -44.28
CA THR A 12 -31.25 20.51 -44.08
C THR A 12 -30.08 21.12 -43.32
N LEU A 13 -29.82 22.41 -43.43
CA LEU A 13 -28.76 23.12 -42.68
C LEU A 13 -29.13 23.28 -41.19
N ALA A 14 -30.39 23.42 -40.85
CA ALA A 14 -30.86 23.56 -39.46
C ALA A 14 -30.79 22.25 -38.66
N ALA A 15 -30.83 21.10 -39.32
CA ALA A 15 -30.74 19.78 -38.64
C ALA A 15 -29.30 19.28 -38.52
N VAL A 16 -28.37 19.70 -39.37
CA VAL A 16 -26.96 19.23 -39.34
C VAL A 16 -26.18 19.88 -38.18
N LEU A 17 -26.46 21.11 -37.82
CA LEU A 17 -25.78 21.81 -36.72
C LEU A 17 -26.03 21.18 -35.35
N PRO A 18 -27.23 20.84 -34.90
CA PRO A 18 -27.44 20.21 -33.60
C PRO A 18 -26.90 18.78 -33.54
N VAL A 19 -26.93 18.01 -34.64
CA VAL A 19 -26.40 16.65 -34.70
C VAL A 19 -24.87 16.66 -34.61
N GLY A 20 -24.20 17.58 -35.30
CA GLY A 20 -22.76 17.74 -35.23
C GLY A 20 -22.29 18.16 -33.83
N LEU A 21 -23.04 18.98 -33.10
CA LEU A 21 -22.71 19.45 -31.77
C LEU A 21 -22.90 18.35 -30.70
N VAL A 22 -23.92 17.51 -30.85
CA VAL A 22 -24.11 16.34 -29.97
C VAL A 22 -23.05 15.26 -30.20
N LEU A 23 -22.67 15.01 -31.47
CA LEU A 23 -21.62 14.05 -31.78
C LEU A 23 -20.25 14.51 -31.28
N SER A 24 -19.90 15.80 -31.39
CA SER A 24 -18.65 16.32 -30.85
C SER A 24 -18.61 16.31 -29.31
N ALA A 25 -19.72 16.57 -28.64
CA ALA A 25 -19.80 16.47 -27.18
C ALA A 25 -19.64 15.04 -26.68
N ALA A 26 -20.19 14.05 -27.40
CA ALA A 26 -20.04 12.63 -27.04
C ALA A 26 -18.58 12.14 -27.22
N VAL A 27 -17.85 12.61 -28.23
CA VAL A 27 -16.43 12.26 -28.44
C VAL A 27 -15.56 12.90 -27.37
N VAL A 28 -15.82 14.13 -26.96
CA VAL A 28 -15.09 14.82 -25.89
C VAL A 28 -15.34 14.15 -24.54
N TRP A 29 -16.58 13.70 -24.27
CA TRP A 29 -16.90 12.98 -23.02
C TRP A 29 -16.18 11.63 -22.90
N GLN A 30 -16.01 10.91 -23.99
CA GLN A 30 -15.26 9.65 -24.01
C GLN A 30 -13.75 9.86 -23.90
N SER A 31 -13.22 10.97 -24.39
CA SER A 31 -11.78 11.25 -24.31
C SER A 31 -11.34 11.70 -22.92
N THR A 32 -12.22 12.20 -22.08
CA THR A 32 -11.89 12.61 -20.71
C THR A 32 -11.88 11.45 -19.69
N SER A 33 -12.44 10.28 -20.03
CA SER A 33 -12.41 9.08 -19.19
C SER A 33 -11.35 8.05 -19.62
N ALA A 34 -10.60 8.31 -20.70
CA ALA A 34 -9.48 7.49 -21.15
C ALA A 34 -8.17 7.88 -20.47
N ALA A 35 -8.22 8.00 -19.11
CA ALA A 35 -7.02 8.13 -18.33
C ALA A 35 -6.29 6.78 -18.29
N PHE A 36 -5.07 6.74 -18.87
CA PHE A 36 -4.00 5.78 -18.61
C PHE A 36 -3.97 4.43 -19.36
N THR A 37 -4.68 4.27 -20.44
CA THR A 37 -4.39 3.20 -21.41
C THR A 37 -4.61 3.71 -22.83
N ALA A 38 -3.73 4.54 -23.35
CA ALA A 38 -3.68 4.86 -24.77
C ALA A 38 -2.35 4.32 -25.33
N SER A 39 -2.40 3.14 -25.93
CA SER A 39 -1.41 2.71 -26.90
C SER A 39 -1.75 3.41 -28.22
N THR A 40 -1.02 4.45 -28.56
CA THR A 40 -1.09 5.05 -29.89
C THR A 40 0.14 4.58 -30.65
N ASP A 41 -0.08 3.83 -31.74
CA ASP A 41 0.94 3.50 -32.73
C ASP A 41 1.38 4.77 -33.50
N ASN A 42 2.17 5.59 -32.86
CA ASN A 42 2.88 6.67 -33.52
C ASN A 42 4.38 6.38 -33.36
N PRO A 43 5.04 5.87 -34.40
CA PRO A 43 6.44 5.48 -34.32
C PRO A 43 7.32 6.72 -33.97
N GLY A 44 7.99 6.63 -32.81
CA GLY A 44 8.87 7.67 -32.29
C GLY A 44 8.38 8.43 -31.07
N ASN A 45 7.12 8.29 -30.66
CA ASN A 45 6.63 8.83 -29.40
C ASN A 45 6.48 7.69 -28.37
N SER A 46 7.33 7.66 -27.36
CA SER A 46 7.18 6.75 -26.25
C SER A 46 6.84 7.55 -24.99
N TRP A 47 5.69 7.27 -24.39
CA TRP A 47 5.37 7.71 -23.05
C TRP A 47 5.55 6.52 -22.11
N GLN A 48 6.41 6.66 -21.13
CA GLN A 48 6.56 5.67 -20.08
C GLN A 48 5.88 6.21 -18.83
N SER A 49 4.84 5.53 -18.36
CA SER A 49 4.30 5.80 -17.03
C SER A 49 5.35 5.45 -15.99
N GLY A 50 5.47 6.28 -14.95
CA GLY A 50 6.30 5.94 -13.81
C GLY A 50 5.78 4.67 -13.13
N THR A 51 6.69 3.87 -12.62
CA THR A 51 6.38 2.64 -11.91
C THR A 51 6.33 2.89 -10.41
N VAL A 52 5.43 2.18 -9.72
CA VAL A 52 5.41 2.04 -8.28
C VAL A 52 5.72 0.58 -7.99
N ALA A 53 6.83 0.31 -7.34
CA ALA A 53 7.27 -1.04 -7.04
C ALA A 53 7.87 -1.10 -5.64
N LEU A 54 7.52 -2.16 -4.91
CA LEU A 54 8.06 -2.48 -3.60
C LEU A 54 8.62 -3.91 -3.64
N SER A 55 9.70 -4.11 -2.92
CA SER A 55 10.25 -5.42 -2.57
C SER A 55 10.64 -5.43 -1.11
N ASP A 56 10.70 -6.60 -0.52
CA ASP A 56 11.10 -6.78 0.88
C ASP A 56 12.34 -7.66 0.99
N SER A 57 13.07 -7.48 2.08
CA SER A 57 14.19 -8.31 2.46
C SER A 57 14.23 -8.40 3.99
N ASP A 58 14.01 -9.60 4.49
CA ASP A 58 14.04 -9.95 5.91
C ASP A 58 15.32 -10.76 6.29
N GLY A 59 16.35 -10.75 5.44
CA GLY A 59 17.54 -11.58 5.56
C GLY A 59 17.29 -13.05 5.19
N ASN A 60 16.13 -13.38 4.67
CA ASN A 60 15.71 -14.69 4.21
C ASN A 60 15.28 -14.64 2.73
N THR A 61 14.72 -15.70 2.20
CA THR A 61 14.25 -15.74 0.82
C THR A 61 13.04 -14.82 0.64
N ILE A 62 13.04 -13.98 -0.39
CA ILE A 62 11.90 -13.09 -0.73
C ILE A 62 10.59 -13.85 -0.67
N GLY A 63 9.62 -13.35 0.11
CA GLY A 63 8.31 -13.95 0.30
C GLY A 63 8.25 -15.06 1.35
N SER A 64 9.28 -15.26 2.16
CA SER A 64 9.20 -16.14 3.34
C SER A 64 8.41 -15.46 4.47
N ALA A 65 7.85 -16.28 5.38
CA ALA A 65 7.16 -15.77 6.55
C ALA A 65 8.14 -15.11 7.51
N LEU A 66 7.84 -13.89 7.93
CA LEU A 66 8.62 -13.16 8.94
C LEU A 66 8.60 -13.91 10.29
N PHE A 67 7.44 -14.43 10.67
CA PHE A 67 7.23 -15.29 11.83
C PHE A 67 6.66 -16.64 11.36
N ASP A 68 7.18 -17.73 11.86
CA ASP A 68 6.79 -19.08 11.46
C ASP A 68 6.82 -20.02 12.67
N SER A 69 5.67 -20.58 13.03
CA SER A 69 5.55 -21.50 14.17
C SER A 69 6.39 -22.77 14.03
N ASP A 70 6.68 -23.21 12.81
CA ASP A 70 7.52 -24.38 12.56
C ASP A 70 8.99 -24.07 12.83
N ARG A 71 9.43 -22.83 12.60
CA ARG A 71 10.78 -22.34 12.85
C ARG A 71 10.94 -21.79 14.27
N ASP A 72 9.99 -20.94 14.69
CA ASP A 72 10.09 -20.13 15.91
C ASP A 72 9.47 -20.84 17.13
N GLY A 73 8.73 -21.96 16.90
CA GLY A 73 8.07 -22.76 17.93
C GLY A 73 6.70 -22.20 18.34
N VAL A 74 6.07 -22.88 19.31
CA VAL A 74 4.79 -22.45 19.87
C VAL A 74 5.00 -21.38 20.93
N LEU A 75 4.13 -20.38 20.97
CA LEU A 75 4.21 -19.29 21.93
C LEU A 75 3.81 -19.72 23.32
N ALA A 76 4.56 -19.30 24.32
CA ALA A 76 4.14 -19.37 25.72
C ALA A 76 3.57 -18.02 26.19
N PRO A 77 2.70 -18.01 27.21
CA PRO A 77 2.21 -16.76 27.80
C PRO A 77 3.33 -15.82 28.21
N LEU A 78 3.16 -14.52 27.94
CA LEU A 78 4.14 -13.45 28.13
C LEU A 78 5.44 -13.60 27.32
N GLN A 79 5.50 -14.58 26.44
CA GLN A 79 6.61 -14.69 25.48
C GLN A 79 6.46 -13.62 24.42
N SER A 80 7.54 -12.87 24.21
CA SER A 80 7.63 -11.89 23.13
C SER A 80 8.77 -12.24 22.19
N ASP A 81 8.61 -11.93 20.90
CA ASP A 81 9.68 -11.96 19.92
C ASP A 81 9.52 -10.79 18.96
N PHE A 82 10.54 -10.51 18.17
CA PHE A 82 10.53 -9.44 17.20
C PHE A 82 11.34 -9.82 15.97
N ARG A 83 11.03 -9.17 14.84
CA ARG A 83 11.79 -9.26 13.60
C ARG A 83 11.92 -7.90 12.96
N CYS A 84 13.06 -7.67 12.34
CA CYS A 84 13.29 -6.54 11.47
C CYS A 84 13.20 -6.94 9.99
N ILE A 85 12.66 -6.03 9.20
CA ILE A 85 12.50 -6.19 7.75
C ILE A 85 12.86 -4.90 7.04
N ARG A 86 13.47 -5.01 5.85
CA ARG A 86 13.68 -3.90 4.93
C ARG A 86 12.66 -3.97 3.81
N VAL A 87 12.04 -2.85 3.50
CA VAL A 87 11.09 -2.68 2.40
C VAL A 87 11.67 -1.64 1.44
N ASP A 88 11.98 -2.07 0.24
CA ASP A 88 12.63 -1.25 -0.77
C ASP A 88 11.59 -0.64 -1.71
N TYR A 89 11.57 0.68 -1.79
CA TYR A 89 10.77 1.39 -2.76
C TYR A 89 11.59 1.65 -4.03
N THR A 90 11.36 0.86 -5.07
CA THR A 90 12.08 0.90 -6.34
C THR A 90 11.29 1.59 -7.47
N GLY A 91 10.17 2.22 -7.16
CA GLY A 91 9.39 3.00 -8.11
C GLY A 91 10.17 4.20 -8.66
N SER A 92 9.70 4.76 -9.76
CA SER A 92 10.33 5.92 -10.42
C SER A 92 9.67 7.26 -10.08
N LEU A 93 8.55 7.24 -9.35
CA LEU A 93 7.79 8.43 -8.95
C LEU A 93 7.66 8.50 -7.43
N PRO A 94 7.53 9.70 -6.83
CA PRO A 94 7.16 9.81 -5.43
C PRO A 94 5.83 9.10 -5.14
N ALA A 95 5.76 8.35 -4.03
CA ALA A 95 4.59 7.56 -3.68
C ALA A 95 4.19 7.72 -2.21
N ALA A 96 2.89 7.61 -1.96
CA ALA A 96 2.36 7.40 -0.63
C ALA A 96 2.36 5.91 -0.32
N ILE A 97 3.07 5.49 0.73
CA ILE A 97 3.13 4.10 1.16
C ILE A 97 2.25 3.93 2.39
N ARG A 98 1.48 2.84 2.42
CA ARG A 98 0.69 2.45 3.58
C ARG A 98 0.98 1.03 3.99
N PHE A 99 0.99 0.83 5.30
CA PHE A 99 1.08 -0.47 5.94
C PHE A 99 -0.32 -0.92 6.40
N TYR A 100 -0.62 -2.20 6.23
CA TYR A 100 -1.85 -2.82 6.73
C TYR A 100 -1.68 -4.33 6.85
N VAL A 101 -2.65 -4.99 7.48
CA VAL A 101 -2.61 -6.44 7.71
C VAL A 101 -3.86 -7.10 7.13
N THR A 102 -3.67 -8.25 6.48
CA THR A 102 -4.76 -9.08 5.98
C THR A 102 -4.66 -10.49 6.53
N THR A 103 -5.81 -11.18 6.60
CA THR A 103 -5.83 -12.63 6.81
C THR A 103 -5.64 -13.32 5.45
N PRO A 104 -4.77 -14.32 5.30
CA PRO A 104 -4.77 -15.20 4.13
C PRO A 104 -6.13 -15.90 3.94
N ASP A 105 -6.49 -16.28 2.72
CA ASP A 105 -7.80 -16.87 2.40
C ASP A 105 -8.12 -18.11 3.24
N ASP A 106 -7.11 -18.94 3.56
CA ASP A 106 -7.22 -20.14 4.40
C ASP A 106 -6.66 -19.90 5.82
N GLY A 107 -6.46 -18.64 6.21
CA GLY A 107 -5.80 -18.26 7.46
C GLY A 107 -6.72 -18.31 8.67
N PHE A 108 -6.10 -18.47 9.83
CA PHE A 108 -6.75 -18.43 11.13
C PHE A 108 -6.61 -17.03 11.76
N ASP A 109 -7.55 -16.64 12.60
CA ASP A 109 -7.59 -15.35 13.30
C ASP A 109 -7.99 -15.49 14.78
N THR A 110 -8.11 -16.72 15.27
CA THR A 110 -8.66 -17.01 16.61
C THR A 110 -7.70 -16.59 17.74
N LEU A 111 -6.40 -16.44 17.47
CA LEU A 111 -5.40 -15.97 18.44
C LEU A 111 -5.26 -14.43 18.44
N ASP A 112 -5.82 -13.74 17.47
CA ASP A 112 -5.66 -12.30 17.27
C ASP A 112 -5.95 -11.43 18.52
N PRO A 113 -7.02 -11.70 19.31
CA PRO A 113 -7.32 -10.90 20.49
C PRO A 113 -6.27 -11.00 21.62
N TYR A 114 -5.41 -12.02 21.55
CA TYR A 114 -4.42 -12.33 22.59
C TYR A 114 -2.98 -12.04 22.15
N LEU A 115 -2.78 -11.60 20.90
CA LEU A 115 -1.47 -11.21 20.39
C LEU A 115 -1.31 -9.69 20.43
N VAL A 116 -0.60 -9.21 21.43
CA VAL A 116 -0.19 -7.80 21.51
C VAL A 116 0.86 -7.55 20.44
N MET A 117 0.63 -6.54 19.60
CA MET A 117 1.49 -6.21 18.46
C MET A 117 2.08 -4.82 18.58
N SER A 118 3.29 -4.65 18.07
CA SER A 118 3.88 -3.33 17.87
C SER A 118 4.63 -3.32 16.55
N VAL A 119 4.47 -2.25 15.79
CA VAL A 119 5.19 -2.00 14.54
C VAL A 119 5.86 -0.64 14.66
N GLU A 120 7.18 -0.63 14.57
CA GLU A 120 8.01 0.57 14.59
C GLU A 120 8.66 0.80 13.25
N GLU A 121 8.65 2.03 12.75
CA GLU A 121 9.38 2.42 11.56
C GLU A 121 10.75 2.99 11.96
N GLY A 122 11.81 2.46 11.35
CA GLY A 122 13.17 2.93 11.53
C GLY A 122 13.57 4.00 10.51
N LEU A 123 14.78 4.52 10.69
CA LEU A 123 15.42 5.37 9.70
C LEU A 123 15.64 4.61 8.39
N SER A 124 15.51 5.30 7.27
CA SER A 124 15.86 4.73 5.96
C SER A 124 17.36 4.42 5.91
N VAL A 125 17.70 3.32 5.26
CA VAL A 125 19.08 2.86 5.12
C VAL A 125 19.61 3.02 3.70
N GLN A 126 20.89 2.78 3.47
CA GLN A 126 21.47 2.77 2.13
C GLN A 126 21.09 1.47 1.41
N GLU A 127 21.18 1.47 0.07
CA GLU A 127 20.80 0.34 -0.78
C GLU A 127 21.53 -0.97 -0.43
N ASP A 128 22.79 -0.88 -0.06
CA ASP A 128 23.66 -2.01 0.28
C ASP A 128 23.62 -2.39 1.77
N THR A 129 22.82 -1.71 2.57
CA THR A 129 22.68 -2.01 4.01
C THR A 129 21.81 -3.25 4.21
N GLU A 130 22.39 -4.29 4.78
CA GLU A 130 21.64 -5.45 5.23
C GLU A 130 20.92 -5.15 6.54
N VAL A 131 19.63 -5.51 6.59
CA VAL A 131 18.84 -5.48 7.83
C VAL A 131 18.71 -6.89 8.36
N ALA A 132 19.36 -7.15 9.51
CA ALA A 132 19.30 -8.46 10.12
C ALA A 132 17.92 -8.70 10.74
N PRO A 133 17.33 -9.92 10.62
CA PRO A 133 16.02 -10.24 11.19
C PRO A 133 15.95 -10.04 12.71
N ASP A 134 17.06 -10.22 13.43
CA ASP A 134 17.20 -9.97 14.87
C ASP A 134 17.44 -8.48 15.21
N CYS A 135 17.35 -7.60 14.23
CA CYS A 135 17.59 -6.16 14.37
C CYS A 135 19.00 -5.76 14.86
N SER A 136 19.96 -6.68 14.83
CA SER A 136 21.32 -6.41 15.30
C SER A 136 22.08 -5.45 14.38
N THR A 137 21.68 -5.37 13.11
CA THR A 137 22.21 -4.45 12.10
C THR A 137 21.08 -3.84 11.27
N GLY A 138 21.32 -2.66 10.72
CA GLY A 138 20.44 -2.01 9.72
C GLY A 138 19.17 -1.38 10.26
N PHE A 139 18.78 -1.58 11.52
CA PHE A 139 17.62 -0.93 12.12
C PHE A 139 18.05 0.13 13.14
N THR A 140 17.52 1.34 12.98
CA THR A 140 17.62 2.42 13.95
C THR A 140 16.26 3.11 14.03
N ALA A 141 15.64 3.13 15.20
CA ALA A 141 14.33 3.76 15.39
C ALA A 141 14.35 5.25 15.00
N LYS A 142 13.29 5.73 14.38
CA LYS A 142 13.09 7.17 14.11
C LYS A 142 12.94 7.92 15.42
N THR A 143 13.24 9.22 15.39
CA THR A 143 13.11 10.07 16.58
C THR A 143 11.67 10.50 16.84
N THR A 144 10.84 10.66 15.78
CA THR A 144 9.41 11.03 15.87
C THR A 144 8.67 10.86 14.54
N PRO A 145 7.48 10.27 14.53
CA PRO A 145 7.00 9.23 15.44
C PRO A 145 7.59 7.87 15.04
N THR A 146 7.98 7.07 16.00
CA THR A 146 8.56 5.73 15.79
C THR A 146 7.50 4.67 15.58
N SER A 147 6.39 4.79 16.31
CA SER A 147 5.32 3.81 16.28
C SER A 147 4.44 3.98 15.03
N VAL A 148 4.37 2.94 14.24
CA VAL A 148 3.37 2.76 13.18
C VAL A 148 2.09 2.20 13.80
N PHE A 149 2.23 1.21 14.70
CA PHE A 149 1.17 0.61 15.48
C PHE A 149 1.71 0.23 16.88
N PRO A 150 0.97 0.45 17.97
CA PRO A 150 -0.29 1.16 17.99
C PRO A 150 -0.13 2.64 17.60
N THR A 151 -1.14 3.19 16.97
CA THR A 151 -1.24 4.64 16.76
C THR A 151 -1.58 5.32 18.08
N ALA A 152 -1.41 6.64 18.17
CA ALA A 152 -1.73 7.39 19.40
C ALA A 152 -3.23 7.34 19.79
N LEU A 153 -4.10 6.77 18.94
CA LEU A 153 -5.54 6.67 19.15
C LEU A 153 -6.00 5.25 19.53
N GLU A 154 -5.07 4.30 19.66
CA GLU A 154 -5.38 2.90 19.92
C GLU A 154 -4.97 2.49 21.32
N ASP A 155 -5.97 2.15 22.13
CA ASP A 155 -5.79 1.72 23.52
C ASP A 155 -5.52 0.21 23.65
N ASP A 156 -5.83 -0.57 22.59
CA ASP A 156 -5.69 -2.02 22.55
C ASP A 156 -4.78 -2.42 21.35
N PRO A 157 -3.50 -2.70 21.61
CA PRO A 157 -2.54 -2.99 20.55
C PRO A 157 -2.53 -4.47 20.10
N THR A 158 -3.68 -5.13 20.04
CA THR A 158 -3.78 -6.52 19.57
C THR A 158 -3.71 -6.68 18.06
N LEU A 159 -3.44 -7.90 17.59
CA LEU A 159 -3.48 -8.22 16.16
C LEU A 159 -4.91 -8.05 15.61
N GLU A 160 -5.95 -8.36 16.40
CA GLU A 160 -7.34 -8.08 16.04
C GLU A 160 -7.55 -6.60 15.73
N ARG A 161 -7.03 -5.73 16.59
CA ARG A 161 -7.09 -4.29 16.36
C ARG A 161 -6.29 -3.87 15.13
N LEU A 162 -5.09 -4.42 14.95
CA LEU A 162 -4.26 -4.13 13.78
C LEU A 162 -4.95 -4.52 12.47
N ARG A 163 -5.76 -5.59 12.45
CA ARG A 163 -6.55 -6.00 11.27
C ARG A 163 -7.68 -5.04 10.90
N THR A 164 -8.05 -4.09 11.75
CA THR A 164 -8.97 -3.02 11.32
C THR A 164 -8.34 -2.13 10.25
N HIS A 165 -7.00 -2.14 10.15
CA HIS A 165 -6.22 -1.56 9.06
C HIS A 165 -6.03 -2.61 7.96
N SER A 166 -7.08 -2.90 7.18
CA SER A 166 -7.16 -4.06 6.29
C SER A 166 -6.86 -3.78 4.83
N GLY A 167 -6.51 -2.55 4.46
CA GLY A 167 -6.20 -2.18 3.09
C GLY A 167 -5.82 -0.71 2.93
N TYR A 168 -5.28 -0.36 1.78
CA TYR A 168 -4.81 1.01 1.52
C TYR A 168 -5.88 2.08 1.81
N GLN A 169 -7.12 1.86 1.34
CA GLN A 169 -8.26 2.76 1.57
C GLN A 169 -9.05 2.42 2.83
N SER A 170 -8.85 1.22 3.39
CA SER A 170 -9.55 0.70 4.56
C SER A 170 -8.68 0.86 5.81
N GLY A 171 -8.28 2.10 6.10
CA GLY A 171 -7.53 2.43 7.31
C GLY A 171 -6.02 2.17 7.26
N GLY A 172 -5.44 1.81 6.11
CA GLY A 172 -3.99 1.58 6.01
C GLY A 172 -3.17 2.73 6.59
N ILE A 173 -2.16 2.40 7.40
CA ILE A 173 -1.37 3.34 8.20
C ILE A 173 -0.27 3.95 7.32
N PRO A 174 -0.17 5.29 7.21
CA PRO A 174 0.86 5.93 6.40
C PRO A 174 2.27 5.67 6.96
N VAL A 175 3.18 5.22 6.09
CA VAL A 175 4.60 4.96 6.39
C VAL A 175 5.51 5.52 5.30
N GLY A 176 6.82 5.42 5.45
CA GLY A 176 7.80 5.75 4.43
C GLY A 176 8.12 7.23 4.29
N ARG A 177 7.66 8.07 5.19
CA ARG A 177 8.04 9.49 5.19
C ARG A 177 9.44 9.69 5.79
N PRO A 178 10.20 10.71 5.32
CA PRO A 178 11.45 11.08 5.98
C PRO A 178 11.23 11.45 7.46
N ASP A 179 12.24 11.16 8.32
CA ASP A 179 12.16 11.50 9.75
C ASP A 179 11.92 13.01 9.97
N GLY A 180 11.02 13.32 10.89
CA GLY A 180 10.59 14.71 11.16
C GLY A 180 9.66 15.34 10.14
N SER A 181 9.32 14.65 9.04
CA SER A 181 8.41 15.19 8.01
C SER A 181 6.93 15.07 8.40
N PRO A 182 6.07 15.98 7.91
CA PRO A 182 4.61 15.88 8.11
C PRO A 182 4.02 14.58 7.59
N VAL A 183 2.90 14.14 8.19
CA VAL A 183 2.11 13.01 7.66
C VAL A 183 1.65 13.33 6.24
N GLY A 184 1.80 12.35 5.33
CA GLY A 184 1.46 12.52 3.92
C GLY A 184 2.60 13.01 3.04
N THR A 185 3.81 13.26 3.59
CA THR A 185 5.00 13.49 2.76
C THR A 185 5.30 12.21 1.96
N PRO A 186 5.36 12.29 0.62
CA PRO A 186 5.60 11.11 -0.21
C PRO A 186 7.02 10.55 -0.03
N THR A 187 7.11 9.22 -0.09
CA THR A 187 8.38 8.49 -0.16
C THR A 187 9.01 8.73 -1.53
N GLN A 188 10.31 9.02 -1.56
CA GLN A 188 11.04 9.24 -2.80
C GLN A 188 11.54 7.92 -3.41
N PRO A 189 11.72 7.86 -4.74
CA PRO A 189 12.37 6.73 -5.40
C PRO A 189 13.73 6.37 -4.79
N GLY A 190 14.01 5.07 -4.69
CA GLY A 190 15.27 4.58 -4.11
C GLY A 190 15.34 4.67 -2.59
N THR A 191 14.19 4.80 -1.90
CA THR A 191 14.16 4.77 -0.43
C THR A 191 14.07 3.33 0.07
N HIS A 192 14.94 2.98 1.02
CA HIS A 192 14.97 1.68 1.70
C HIS A 192 14.47 1.85 3.12
N LEU A 193 13.23 1.46 3.36
CA LEU A 193 12.55 1.59 4.65
C LEU A 193 12.89 0.42 5.55
N THR A 194 12.93 0.65 6.86
CA THR A 194 13.13 -0.41 7.84
C THR A 194 11.99 -0.44 8.83
N PHE A 195 11.58 -1.63 9.23
CA PHE A 195 10.54 -1.84 10.23
C PHE A 195 10.97 -2.88 11.24
N LYS A 196 10.57 -2.68 12.48
CA LYS A 196 10.62 -3.68 13.55
C LYS A 196 9.21 -4.05 13.93
N ILE A 197 8.88 -5.33 13.83
CA ILE A 197 7.59 -5.88 14.23
C ILE A 197 7.83 -6.72 15.48
N THR A 198 7.10 -6.42 16.53
CA THR A 198 7.16 -7.14 17.81
C THR A 198 5.79 -7.73 18.11
N TYR A 199 5.76 -8.92 18.68
CA TYR A 199 4.55 -9.52 19.24
C TYR A 199 4.81 -10.07 20.63
N MET A 200 3.73 -10.22 21.40
CA MET A 200 3.71 -10.87 22.71
C MET A 200 2.38 -11.59 22.89
N LEU A 201 2.42 -12.84 23.38
CA LEU A 201 1.22 -13.55 23.78
C LEU A 201 0.80 -13.09 25.18
N GLU A 202 -0.46 -12.70 25.34
CA GLU A 202 -1.03 -12.39 26.64
C GLU A 202 -1.09 -13.63 27.54
N ASP A 203 -1.08 -13.39 28.86
CA ASP A 203 -1.27 -14.44 29.87
C ASP A 203 -2.77 -14.71 30.07
N ASP A 204 -3.39 -15.30 29.05
CA ASP A 204 -4.80 -15.65 29.03
C ASP A 204 -5.00 -17.12 28.65
N ASN A 205 -5.72 -17.85 29.51
CA ASN A 205 -6.01 -19.28 29.28
C ASN A 205 -6.87 -19.52 28.04
N ASP A 206 -7.67 -18.54 27.63
CA ASP A 206 -8.52 -18.63 26.45
C ASP A 206 -7.69 -18.58 25.14
N ALA A 207 -6.42 -18.21 25.19
CA ALA A 207 -5.50 -18.28 24.04
C ALA A 207 -5.05 -19.71 23.69
N GLN A 208 -5.27 -20.70 24.59
CA GLN A 208 -4.77 -22.06 24.41
C GLN A 208 -5.40 -22.74 23.17
N GLY A 209 -4.55 -23.36 22.35
CA GLY A 209 -4.97 -24.11 21.15
C GLY A 209 -5.49 -23.22 20.01
N LYS A 210 -5.38 -21.90 20.12
CA LYS A 210 -5.73 -20.95 19.08
C LYS A 210 -4.57 -20.70 18.14
N ARG A 211 -4.89 -20.18 16.95
CA ARG A 211 -3.93 -19.88 15.90
C ARG A 211 -4.32 -18.60 15.18
N SER A 212 -3.33 -17.88 14.69
CA SER A 212 -3.52 -16.74 13.79
C SER A 212 -2.47 -16.77 12.67
N ASP A 213 -2.90 -16.42 11.47
CA ASP A 213 -2.08 -16.26 10.29
C ASP A 213 -2.25 -14.82 9.78
N ALA A 214 -1.20 -14.05 9.70
CA ALA A 214 -1.23 -12.66 9.29
C ALA A 214 -0.34 -12.43 8.06
N ARG A 215 -0.82 -11.60 7.13
CA ARG A 215 -0.01 -11.07 6.04
C ARG A 215 0.19 -9.59 6.27
N PHE A 216 1.43 -9.19 6.50
CA PHE A 216 1.85 -7.79 6.55
C PHE A 216 2.02 -7.27 5.14
N VAL A 217 1.41 -6.13 4.84
CA VAL A 217 1.38 -5.56 3.49
C VAL A 217 1.83 -4.11 3.52
N TRP A 218 2.79 -3.80 2.69
CA TRP A 218 3.14 -2.44 2.33
C TRP A 218 2.65 -2.20 0.90
N GLU A 219 1.86 -1.18 0.70
CA GLU A 219 1.31 -0.83 -0.61
C GLU A 219 1.66 0.63 -0.93
N ALA A 220 2.26 0.85 -2.10
CA ALA A 220 2.61 2.15 -2.59
C ALA A 220 1.67 2.59 -3.71
N ARG A 221 1.23 3.85 -3.66
CA ARG A 221 0.46 4.48 -4.75
C ARG A 221 1.06 5.83 -5.07
N ASN A 222 0.93 6.27 -6.31
CA ASN A 222 1.36 7.60 -6.73
C ASN A 222 0.76 8.67 -5.80
N ALA A 223 1.60 9.62 -5.39
CA ALA A 223 1.21 10.75 -4.53
C ALA A 223 0.57 11.87 -5.35
#